data_4d5d4420d3984cbc727b605a504bbf5b
#
_entry.id   4d5d4420d3984cbc727b605a504bbf5b
#
_cell.length_a   1.000
_cell.length_b   1.000
_cell.length_c   1.000
_cell.angle_alpha   90.00
_cell.angle_beta   90.00
_cell.angle_gamma   90.00
#
_symmetry.space_group_name_H-M   'P 1'
#
loop_
_entity.id
_entity.type
_entity.pdbx_description
1 polymer ?
#
loop_
_entity_poly.entity_id
_entity_poly.type
_entity_poly.pdbx_seq_one_letter_code
_entity_poly.pdbx_strand_id
1 'polypeptide(L)'
;MTEVYAIYGASGCGRSLMPVAREHLARQNITAQIYFIDDSLTDSSQINGHTALNYQVFKALSAEKKFVLIGSANSQVRQKLANKLEKDQIELWSVQANNTIIMDAVDIAEGAALSPFVSITSNIKIGKCFHANLYSYVEHDCVIGDYVTFAPGVKCNGNIHIQDHAYIGSGAVIKQGTPD
;
A
#
# COMPACT_ATOMS: atom_id res chain seq x y z
N MET A 1 -14.25 19.74 5.51
CA MET A 1 -13.10 19.09 6.20
C MET A 1 -11.92 19.08 5.24
N THR A 2 -10.76 19.56 5.70
CA THR A 2 -9.55 19.56 4.86
C THR A 2 -8.76 18.27 5.10
N GLU A 3 -8.64 17.45 4.06
CA GLU A 3 -7.87 16.22 4.08
C GLU A 3 -6.61 16.38 3.24
N VAL A 4 -5.51 15.79 3.71
CA VAL A 4 -4.22 15.80 3.02
C VAL A 4 -3.72 14.38 2.87
N TYR A 5 -3.26 14.05 1.67
CA TYR A 5 -2.81 12.73 1.28
C TYR A 5 -1.34 12.73 0.91
N ALA A 6 -0.62 11.66 1.26
CA ALA A 6 0.78 11.51 0.84
C ALA A 6 1.18 10.06 0.60
N ILE A 7 2.26 9.90 -0.18
CA ILE A 7 3.01 8.66 -0.30
C ILE A 7 4.35 8.86 0.39
N TYR A 8 4.62 8.08 1.44
CA TYR A 8 5.88 8.11 2.15
C TYR A 8 6.91 7.23 1.46
N GLY A 9 7.87 7.85 0.81
CA GLY A 9 8.88 7.28 -0.06
C GLY A 9 8.69 7.73 -1.50
N ALA A 10 9.70 8.43 -2.05
CA ALA A 10 9.68 8.98 -3.41
C ALA A 10 10.56 8.19 -4.39
N SER A 11 10.97 6.97 -4.02
CA SER A 11 11.71 6.04 -4.87
C SER A 11 10.81 5.35 -5.91
N GLY A 12 11.33 4.37 -6.62
CA GLY A 12 10.59 3.64 -7.66
C GLY A 12 9.23 3.12 -7.20
N CYS A 13 9.14 2.53 -5.99
CA CYS A 13 7.89 2.03 -5.43
C CYS A 13 6.86 3.17 -5.25
N GLY A 14 7.24 4.25 -4.56
CA GLY A 14 6.34 5.38 -4.33
C GLY A 14 5.90 6.05 -5.63
N ARG A 15 6.83 6.22 -6.60
CA ARG A 15 6.51 6.80 -7.91
C ARG A 15 5.53 5.95 -8.71
N SER A 16 5.61 4.62 -8.63
CA SER A 16 4.65 3.73 -9.30
C SER A 16 3.27 3.73 -8.63
N LEU A 17 3.20 4.00 -7.33
CA LEU A 17 1.93 4.10 -6.59
C LEU A 17 1.22 5.45 -6.77
N MET A 18 1.92 6.52 -7.13
CA MET A 18 1.31 7.85 -7.27
C MET A 18 0.16 7.90 -8.31
N PRO A 19 0.28 7.35 -9.53
CA PRO A 19 -0.84 7.29 -10.46
C PRO A 19 -2.03 6.50 -9.89
N VAL A 20 -1.77 5.37 -9.22
CA VAL A 20 -2.81 4.55 -8.58
C VAL A 20 -3.54 5.33 -7.48
N ALA A 21 -2.80 6.06 -6.67
CA ALA A 21 -3.35 6.92 -5.62
C ALA A 21 -4.26 8.03 -6.19
N ARG A 22 -3.86 8.67 -7.28
CA ARG A 22 -4.71 9.67 -7.95
C ARG A 22 -6.00 9.09 -8.49
N GLU A 23 -5.93 7.94 -9.17
CA GLU A 23 -7.10 7.24 -9.68
C GLU A 23 -8.03 6.79 -8.55
N HIS A 24 -7.47 6.33 -7.44
CA HIS A 24 -8.22 5.92 -6.25
C HIS A 24 -9.04 7.09 -5.68
N LEU A 25 -8.45 8.27 -5.50
CA LEU A 25 -9.18 9.47 -5.05
C LEU A 25 -10.21 9.94 -6.08
N ALA A 26 -9.85 9.95 -7.36
CA ALA A 26 -10.76 10.36 -8.43
C ALA A 26 -12.04 9.49 -8.46
N ARG A 27 -11.92 8.18 -8.24
CA ARG A 27 -13.06 7.26 -8.15
C ARG A 27 -13.97 7.56 -6.96
N GLN A 28 -13.42 8.09 -5.88
CA GLN A 28 -14.17 8.51 -4.70
C GLN A 28 -14.74 9.94 -4.81
N ASN A 29 -14.54 10.61 -5.96
CA ASN A 29 -14.85 12.02 -6.18
C ASN A 29 -14.13 12.96 -5.19
N ILE A 30 -12.95 12.58 -4.72
CA ILE A 30 -12.10 13.39 -3.86
C ILE A 30 -11.09 14.13 -4.71
N THR A 31 -11.13 15.46 -4.66
CA THR A 31 -10.11 16.33 -5.28
C THR A 31 -9.16 16.79 -4.19
N ALA A 32 -8.00 16.18 -4.10
CA ALA A 32 -6.97 16.53 -3.13
C ALA A 32 -5.57 16.50 -3.75
N GLN A 33 -4.67 17.30 -3.22
CA GLN A 33 -3.26 17.22 -3.55
C GLN A 33 -2.63 16.01 -2.84
N ILE A 34 -1.86 15.22 -3.59
CA ILE A 34 -1.07 14.11 -3.04
C ILE A 34 0.39 14.53 -3.04
N TYR A 35 1.01 14.46 -1.88
CA TYR A 35 2.43 14.76 -1.69
C TYR A 35 3.28 13.49 -1.73
N PHE A 36 4.56 13.64 -2.06
CA PHE A 36 5.57 12.68 -1.62
C PHE A 36 6.13 13.12 -0.26
N ILE A 37 6.46 12.15 0.58
CA ILE A 37 7.27 12.37 1.77
C ILE A 37 8.62 11.69 1.56
N ASP A 38 9.71 12.44 1.72
CA ASP A 38 11.06 11.95 1.62
C ASP A 38 11.96 12.61 2.67
N ASP A 39 12.42 11.83 3.63
CA ASP A 39 13.20 12.34 4.78
C ASP A 39 14.61 12.82 4.38
N SER A 40 15.07 12.53 3.17
CA SER A 40 16.35 13.04 2.65
C SER A 40 16.28 14.50 2.21
N LEU A 41 15.08 15.06 2.08
CA LEU A 41 14.89 16.44 1.63
C LEU A 41 15.12 17.44 2.77
N THR A 42 15.90 18.47 2.50
CA THR A 42 16.03 19.65 3.37
C THR A 42 14.97 20.71 3.06
N ASP A 43 14.61 20.83 1.79
CA ASP A 43 13.60 21.76 1.27
C ASP A 43 12.56 21.02 0.45
N SER A 44 11.45 21.70 0.14
CA SER A 44 10.46 21.15 -0.79
C SER A 44 11.02 21.02 -2.19
N SER A 45 10.67 19.94 -2.88
CA SER A 45 11.09 19.69 -4.26
C SER A 45 9.93 19.17 -5.11
N GLN A 46 10.19 18.97 -6.40
CA GLN A 46 9.22 18.38 -7.32
C GLN A 46 9.72 17.01 -7.80
N ILE A 47 8.88 15.99 -7.67
CA ILE A 47 9.16 14.64 -8.17
C ILE A 47 8.01 14.24 -9.09
N ASN A 48 8.30 14.05 -10.38
CA ASN A 48 7.31 13.74 -11.42
C ASN A 48 6.10 14.72 -11.41
N GLY A 49 6.35 16.00 -11.16
CA GLY A 49 5.31 17.03 -11.10
C GLY A 49 4.49 17.06 -9.79
N HIS A 50 4.85 16.26 -8.81
CA HIS A 50 4.24 16.27 -7.48
C HIS A 50 5.18 16.89 -6.45
N THR A 51 4.61 17.70 -5.54
CA THR A 51 5.37 18.29 -4.44
C THR A 51 5.86 17.19 -3.49
N ALA A 52 7.14 17.21 -3.21
CA ALA A 52 7.79 16.36 -2.23
C ALA A 52 8.24 17.19 -1.02
N LEU A 53 7.96 16.71 0.16
CA LEU A 53 8.23 17.35 1.45
C LEU A 53 9.00 16.41 2.35
N ASN A 54 9.79 16.94 3.28
CA ASN A 54 10.23 16.09 4.39
C ASN A 54 9.05 15.82 5.35
N TYR A 55 9.20 14.81 6.18
CA TYR A 55 8.12 14.39 7.08
C TYR A 55 7.67 15.48 8.06
N GLN A 56 8.59 16.29 8.59
CA GLN A 56 8.23 17.33 9.56
C GLN A 56 7.39 18.43 8.92
N VAL A 57 7.73 18.83 7.69
CA VAL A 57 6.95 19.80 6.92
C VAL A 57 5.57 19.23 6.61
N PHE A 58 5.47 17.97 6.16
CA PHE A 58 4.17 17.32 5.93
C PHE A 58 3.34 17.27 7.22
N LYS A 59 3.94 16.86 8.33
CA LYS A 59 3.27 16.80 9.63
C LYS A 59 2.71 18.15 10.08
N ALA A 60 3.41 19.23 9.76
CA ALA A 60 3.03 20.61 10.11
C ALA A 60 1.95 21.21 9.18
N LEU A 61 1.59 20.57 8.08
CA LEU A 61 0.51 21.05 7.21
C LEU A 61 -0.80 21.17 8.00
N SER A 62 -1.51 22.27 7.78
CA SER A 62 -2.83 22.49 8.39
C SER A 62 -3.86 21.60 7.69
N ALA A 63 -4.36 20.59 8.38
CA ALA A 63 -5.40 19.69 7.90
C ALA A 63 -6.11 19.03 9.08
N GLU A 64 -7.40 18.73 8.93
CA GLU A 64 -8.17 18.00 9.93
C GLU A 64 -7.79 16.52 9.97
N LYS A 65 -7.49 15.95 8.79
CA LYS A 65 -7.03 14.56 8.66
C LYS A 65 -5.86 14.46 7.69
N LYS A 66 -4.96 13.57 8.01
CA LYS A 66 -3.82 13.23 7.16
C LYS A 66 -3.80 11.73 6.89
N PHE A 67 -3.66 11.36 5.63
CA PHE A 67 -3.65 9.99 5.16
C PHE A 67 -2.32 9.69 4.45
N VAL A 68 -1.66 8.62 4.82
CA VAL A 68 -0.35 8.28 4.28
C VAL A 68 -0.29 6.81 3.83
N LEU A 69 0.00 6.60 2.55
CA LEU A 69 0.41 5.32 2.00
C LEU A 69 1.92 5.19 2.08
N ILE A 70 2.44 4.06 2.56
CA ILE A 70 3.89 3.86 2.65
C ILE A 70 4.41 3.21 1.37
N GLY A 71 5.16 3.97 0.57
CA GLY A 71 5.70 3.57 -0.73
C GLY A 71 7.09 2.92 -0.65
N SER A 72 7.25 1.88 0.17
CA SER A 72 8.50 1.13 0.32
C SER A 72 8.29 -0.36 0.16
N ALA A 73 9.11 -1.04 -0.65
CA ALA A 73 9.08 -2.49 -0.78
C ALA A 73 9.69 -3.22 0.43
N ASN A 74 10.50 -2.55 1.24
CA ASN A 74 11.10 -3.14 2.43
C ASN A 74 10.11 -3.18 3.59
N SER A 75 9.74 -4.37 4.04
CA SER A 75 8.73 -4.59 5.07
C SER A 75 9.09 -4.00 6.43
N GLN A 76 10.37 -4.05 6.83
CA GLN A 76 10.86 -3.48 8.09
C GLN A 76 10.79 -1.95 8.07
N VAL A 77 11.10 -1.34 6.92
CA VAL A 77 10.93 0.10 6.71
C VAL A 77 9.45 0.47 6.80
N ARG A 78 8.54 -0.32 6.16
CA ARG A 78 7.10 -0.09 6.27
C ARG A 78 6.62 -0.13 7.71
N GLN A 79 7.02 -1.14 8.48
CA GLN A 79 6.64 -1.25 9.90
C GLN A 79 7.13 -0.05 10.71
N LYS A 80 8.42 0.33 10.54
CA LYS A 80 8.98 1.50 11.23
C LYS A 80 8.21 2.78 10.91
N LEU A 81 7.85 2.98 9.65
CA LEU A 81 7.10 4.15 9.22
C LEU A 81 5.64 4.09 9.70
N ALA A 82 4.99 2.94 9.67
CA ALA A 82 3.64 2.75 10.19
C ALA A 82 3.55 3.09 11.68
N ASN A 83 4.49 2.59 12.49
CA ASN A 83 4.57 2.92 13.92
C ASN A 83 4.82 4.41 14.17
N LYS A 84 5.61 5.07 13.30
CA LYS A 84 5.85 6.53 13.37
C LYS A 84 4.57 7.32 13.08
N LEU A 85 3.82 6.93 12.05
CA LEU A 85 2.55 7.56 11.67
C LEU A 85 1.49 7.39 12.76
N GLU A 86 1.35 6.18 13.31
CA GLU A 86 0.43 5.87 14.41
C GLU A 86 0.71 6.73 15.64
N LYS A 87 1.98 6.83 16.04
CA LYS A 87 2.41 7.70 17.16
C LYS A 87 2.04 9.17 16.93
N ASP A 88 2.09 9.62 15.69
CA ASP A 88 1.76 10.99 15.29
C ASP A 88 0.28 11.18 14.93
N GLN A 89 -0.57 10.15 15.12
CA GLN A 89 -2.00 10.15 14.83
C GLN A 89 -2.32 10.46 13.35
N ILE A 90 -1.47 9.99 12.45
CA ILE A 90 -1.65 10.06 11.00
C ILE A 90 -2.16 8.71 10.51
N GLU A 91 -3.28 8.72 9.78
CA GLU A 91 -3.95 7.51 9.35
C GLU A 91 -3.19 6.80 8.21
N LEU A 92 -3.07 5.47 8.31
CA LEU A 92 -2.59 4.66 7.19
C LEU A 92 -3.64 4.63 6.08
N TRP A 93 -3.19 4.90 4.87
CA TRP A 93 -4.06 4.94 3.69
C TRP A 93 -3.90 3.70 2.84
N SER A 94 -5.01 3.03 2.53
CA SER A 94 -5.04 1.92 1.57
C SER A 94 -5.41 2.43 0.18
N VAL A 95 -4.68 2.00 -0.83
CA VAL A 95 -4.88 2.41 -2.23
C VAL A 95 -4.97 1.18 -3.12
N GLN A 96 -5.95 1.19 -4.04
CA GLN A 96 -6.10 0.14 -5.04
C GLN A 96 -6.35 0.73 -6.43
N ALA A 97 -5.80 0.09 -7.44
CA ALA A 97 -6.05 0.45 -8.84
C ALA A 97 -7.50 0.16 -9.25
N ASN A 98 -7.99 0.88 -10.25
CA ASN A 98 -9.37 0.74 -10.73
C ASN A 98 -9.70 -0.65 -11.28
N ASN A 99 -8.70 -1.37 -11.77
CA ASN A 99 -8.81 -2.72 -12.33
C ASN A 99 -8.35 -3.83 -11.38
N THR A 100 -8.29 -3.54 -10.08
CA THR A 100 -8.15 -4.53 -9.02
C THR A 100 -9.48 -5.26 -8.82
N ILE A 101 -9.44 -6.58 -8.69
CA ILE A 101 -10.61 -7.41 -8.41
C ILE A 101 -10.53 -7.90 -6.97
N ILE A 102 -11.54 -7.61 -6.18
CA ILE A 102 -11.71 -8.14 -4.81
C ILE A 102 -13.09 -8.80 -4.78
N MET A 103 -13.12 -10.09 -4.44
CA MET A 103 -14.35 -10.89 -4.40
C MET A 103 -14.95 -10.93 -2.98
N ASP A 104 -15.67 -11.98 -2.64
CA ASP A 104 -16.47 -12.07 -1.43
C ASP A 104 -15.66 -12.48 -0.20
N ALA A 105 -16.09 -11.99 0.97
CA ALA A 105 -15.52 -12.34 2.28
C ALA A 105 -14.01 -12.07 2.37
N VAL A 106 -13.56 -10.93 1.85
CA VAL A 106 -12.17 -10.48 1.93
C VAL A 106 -12.05 -9.37 2.96
N ASP A 107 -11.15 -9.56 3.92
CA ASP A 107 -10.78 -8.57 4.93
C ASP A 107 -9.34 -8.13 4.70
N ILE A 108 -9.14 -6.83 4.47
CA ILE A 108 -7.83 -6.22 4.22
C ILE A 108 -7.60 -5.11 5.23
N ALA A 109 -6.57 -5.27 6.04
CA ALA A 109 -6.19 -4.24 7.02
C ALA A 109 -5.63 -2.98 6.33
N GLU A 110 -5.50 -1.93 7.11
CA GLU A 110 -5.08 -0.59 6.67
C GLU A 110 -3.67 -0.56 6.03
N GLY A 111 -3.43 0.43 5.19
CA GLY A 111 -2.13 0.68 4.55
C GLY A 111 -1.82 -0.22 3.34
N ALA A 112 -2.80 -0.94 2.81
CA ALA A 112 -2.61 -1.82 1.66
C ALA A 112 -2.35 -1.04 0.36
N ALA A 113 -1.45 -1.55 -0.49
CA ALA A 113 -1.17 -1.04 -1.83
C ALA A 113 -1.44 -2.13 -2.86
N LEU A 114 -2.54 -2.01 -3.61
CA LEU A 114 -2.93 -2.97 -4.63
C LEU A 114 -2.74 -2.36 -6.02
N SER A 115 -1.72 -2.83 -6.71
CA SER A 115 -1.35 -2.37 -8.06
C SER A 115 -2.33 -2.87 -9.14
N PRO A 116 -2.26 -2.33 -10.37
CA PRO A 116 -3.10 -2.79 -11.48
C PRO A 116 -3.09 -4.31 -11.70
N PHE A 117 -4.26 -4.86 -11.99
CA PHE A 117 -4.49 -6.29 -12.28
C PHE A 117 -4.23 -7.24 -11.10
N VAL A 118 -4.23 -6.74 -9.89
CA VAL A 118 -4.25 -7.59 -8.70
C VAL A 118 -5.64 -8.21 -8.55
N SER A 119 -5.69 -9.50 -8.22
CA SER A 119 -6.94 -10.22 -7.97
C SER A 119 -6.88 -10.92 -6.62
N ILE A 120 -7.90 -10.69 -5.78
CA ILE A 120 -8.04 -11.30 -4.46
C ILE A 120 -9.40 -11.99 -4.46
N THR A 121 -9.42 -13.33 -4.33
CA THR A 121 -10.65 -14.09 -4.48
C THR A 121 -11.47 -14.13 -3.18
N SER A 122 -11.80 -15.26 -2.59
CA SER A 122 -12.77 -15.32 -1.50
C SER A 122 -12.22 -15.91 -0.21
N ASN A 123 -12.80 -15.53 0.93
CA ASN A 123 -12.43 -16.02 2.27
C ASN A 123 -10.97 -15.73 2.63
N ILE A 124 -10.53 -14.51 2.47
CA ILE A 124 -9.14 -14.11 2.62
C ILE A 124 -9.00 -13.06 3.71
N LYS A 125 -7.99 -13.22 4.56
CA LYS A 125 -7.57 -12.20 5.53
C LYS A 125 -6.18 -11.71 5.18
N ILE A 126 -6.03 -10.39 5.11
CA ILE A 126 -4.76 -9.72 4.77
C ILE A 126 -4.41 -8.71 5.86
N GLY A 127 -3.22 -8.82 6.40
CA GLY A 127 -2.69 -7.95 7.44
C GLY A 127 -2.31 -6.54 6.96
N LYS A 128 -1.78 -5.74 7.89
CA LYS A 128 -1.43 -4.34 7.69
C LYS A 128 -0.36 -4.13 6.63
N CYS A 129 -0.49 -3.05 5.87
CA CYS A 129 0.52 -2.60 4.91
C CYS A 129 0.94 -3.67 3.90
N PHE A 130 -0.01 -4.48 3.45
CA PHE A 130 0.21 -5.44 2.37
C PHE A 130 0.48 -4.72 1.04
N HIS A 131 1.53 -5.14 0.33
CA HIS A 131 1.81 -4.67 -1.02
C HIS A 131 1.67 -5.79 -2.03
N ALA A 132 0.71 -5.69 -2.94
CA ALA A 132 0.59 -6.56 -4.11
C ALA A 132 0.93 -5.78 -5.37
N ASN A 133 2.00 -6.18 -6.05
CA ASN A 133 2.44 -5.56 -7.28
C ASN A 133 1.69 -6.13 -8.50
N LEU A 134 1.92 -5.54 -9.66
CA LEU A 134 1.23 -5.81 -10.94
C LEU A 134 1.00 -7.31 -11.18
N TYR A 135 -0.22 -7.68 -11.61
CA TYR A 135 -0.58 -9.05 -12.03
C TYR A 135 -0.42 -10.13 -10.95
N SER A 136 -0.36 -9.76 -9.68
CA SER A 136 -0.34 -10.72 -8.57
C SER A 136 -1.75 -11.16 -8.20
N TYR A 137 -1.90 -12.36 -7.65
CA TYR A 137 -3.18 -12.79 -7.10
C TYR A 137 -3.05 -13.55 -5.78
N VAL A 138 -4.14 -13.55 -5.02
CA VAL A 138 -4.37 -14.38 -3.84
C VAL A 138 -5.65 -15.17 -4.07
N GLU A 139 -5.53 -16.49 -4.08
CA GLU A 139 -6.66 -17.42 -4.20
C GLU A 139 -7.31 -17.67 -2.82
N HIS A 140 -8.44 -18.38 -2.85
CA HIS A 140 -9.34 -18.62 -1.73
C HIS A 140 -8.70 -19.19 -0.46
N ASP A 141 -9.32 -18.89 0.69
CA ASP A 141 -8.97 -19.46 1.99
C ASP A 141 -7.52 -19.20 2.43
N CYS A 142 -7.00 -18.02 2.10
CA CYS A 142 -5.64 -17.60 2.45
C CYS A 142 -5.63 -16.65 3.65
N VAL A 143 -4.56 -16.73 4.43
CA VAL A 143 -4.22 -15.77 5.48
C VAL A 143 -2.85 -15.20 5.20
N ILE A 144 -2.79 -13.88 4.99
CA ILE A 144 -1.58 -13.13 4.70
C ILE A 144 -1.27 -12.24 5.90
N GLY A 145 -0.08 -12.36 6.44
CA GLY A 145 0.37 -11.58 7.60
C GLY A 145 0.63 -10.11 7.31
N ASP A 146 1.08 -9.41 8.32
CA ASP A 146 1.40 -7.99 8.25
C ASP A 146 2.66 -7.72 7.41
N TYR A 147 2.68 -6.60 6.71
CA TYR A 147 3.84 -6.13 5.96
C TYR A 147 4.35 -7.08 4.86
N VAL A 148 3.54 -8.01 4.41
CA VAL A 148 3.89 -8.92 3.30
C VAL A 148 3.98 -8.14 1.99
N THR A 149 4.93 -8.53 1.13
CA THR A 149 5.12 -7.97 -0.21
C THR A 149 5.04 -9.06 -1.26
N PHE A 150 4.15 -8.89 -2.22
CA PHE A 150 4.14 -9.63 -3.47
C PHE A 150 4.80 -8.78 -4.56
N ALA A 151 5.92 -9.25 -5.10
CA ALA A 151 6.54 -8.67 -6.29
C ALA A 151 5.68 -8.95 -7.54
N PRO A 152 5.95 -8.35 -8.71
CA PRO A 152 5.11 -8.52 -9.89
C PRO A 152 4.86 -9.99 -10.27
N GLY A 153 3.61 -10.33 -10.59
CA GLY A 153 3.22 -11.64 -11.10
C GLY A 153 3.27 -12.79 -10.10
N VAL A 154 3.23 -12.51 -8.81
CA VAL A 154 3.14 -13.55 -7.78
C VAL A 154 1.79 -14.24 -7.87
N LYS A 155 1.81 -15.58 -7.85
CA LYS A 155 0.65 -16.46 -7.93
C LYS A 155 0.51 -17.24 -6.64
N CYS A 156 -0.31 -16.76 -5.71
CA CYS A 156 -0.61 -17.41 -4.45
C CYS A 156 -1.91 -18.21 -4.58
N ASN A 157 -1.80 -19.54 -4.68
CA ASN A 157 -2.97 -20.41 -4.77
C ASN A 157 -3.63 -20.61 -3.40
N GLY A 158 -4.77 -21.33 -3.37
CA GLY A 158 -5.63 -21.40 -2.19
C GLY A 158 -5.03 -22.12 -0.98
N ASN A 159 -5.64 -21.92 0.19
CA ASN A 159 -5.29 -22.52 1.49
C ASN A 159 -3.82 -22.25 1.91
N ILE A 160 -3.35 -21.02 1.79
CA ILE A 160 -1.98 -20.63 2.11
C ILE A 160 -1.96 -19.65 3.29
N HIS A 161 -1.05 -19.92 4.23
CA HIS A 161 -0.71 -19.00 5.29
C HIS A 161 0.68 -18.41 5.04
N ILE A 162 0.75 -17.09 4.89
CA ILE A 162 2.02 -16.34 4.74
C ILE A 162 2.24 -15.52 6.00
N GLN A 163 3.36 -15.74 6.66
CA GLN A 163 3.73 -15.03 7.88
C GLN A 163 4.13 -13.57 7.60
N ASP A 164 4.14 -12.76 8.67
CA ASP A 164 4.52 -11.35 8.61
C ASP A 164 5.87 -11.14 7.91
N HIS A 165 6.01 -9.99 7.26
CA HIS A 165 7.24 -9.55 6.61
C HIS A 165 7.74 -10.40 5.44
N ALA A 166 7.01 -11.43 5.01
CA ALA A 166 7.43 -12.22 3.87
C ALA A 166 7.54 -11.37 2.58
N TYR A 167 8.60 -11.58 1.82
CA TYR A 167 8.77 -11.03 0.49
C TYR A 167 8.73 -12.16 -0.53
N ILE A 168 7.72 -12.15 -1.38
CA ILE A 168 7.53 -13.15 -2.44
C ILE A 168 8.06 -12.57 -3.75
N GLY A 169 9.08 -13.20 -4.32
CA GLY A 169 9.77 -12.71 -5.52
C GLY A 169 8.92 -12.74 -6.79
N SER A 170 9.32 -11.95 -7.80
CA SER A 170 8.57 -11.81 -9.06
C SER A 170 8.35 -13.17 -9.74
N GLY A 171 7.11 -13.38 -10.19
CA GLY A 171 6.70 -14.59 -10.91
C GLY A 171 6.66 -15.88 -10.08
N ALA A 172 6.87 -15.79 -8.76
CA ALA A 172 6.79 -16.98 -7.90
C ALA A 172 5.39 -17.58 -7.91
N VAL A 173 5.33 -18.90 -7.92
CA VAL A 173 4.10 -19.68 -7.81
C VAL A 173 4.13 -20.44 -6.49
N ILE A 174 3.19 -20.12 -5.61
CA ILE A 174 2.96 -20.84 -4.36
C ILE A 174 1.85 -21.85 -4.66
N LYS A 175 2.16 -23.15 -4.55
CA LYS A 175 1.18 -24.22 -4.77
C LYS A 175 0.08 -24.12 -3.72
N GLN A 176 -1.12 -24.56 -4.10
CA GLN A 176 -2.22 -24.69 -3.17
C GLN A 176 -1.83 -25.55 -1.97
N GLY A 177 -2.15 -25.07 -0.78
CA GLY A 177 -2.05 -25.82 0.46
C GLY A 177 -3.16 -26.87 0.59
N THR A 178 -3.05 -27.72 1.61
CA THR A 178 -4.13 -28.61 2.00
C THR A 178 -5.04 -27.87 2.97
N PRO A 179 -6.37 -27.99 2.84
CA PRO A 179 -7.30 -27.50 3.87
C PRO A 179 -6.96 -28.17 5.23
N ASP A 180 -7.05 -27.38 6.29
CA ASP A 180 -6.97 -27.88 7.69
C ASP A 180 -8.16 -28.75 8.04
#